data_3bb1c3a3b15e90a3fd1bc64bed79b5c3
#
_entry.id   3bb1c3a3b15e90a3fd1bc64bed79b5c3
#
_cell.length_a   1.000
_cell.length_b   1.000
_cell.length_c   1.000
_cell.angle_alpha   90.00
_cell.angle_beta   90.00
_cell.angle_gamma   90.00
#
_symmetry.space_group_name_H-M   'P 1'
#
loop_
_entity.id
_entity.type
_entity.pdbx_description
1 polymer ?
#
loop_
_entity_poly.entity_id
_entity_poly.type
_entity_poly.pdbx_seq_one_letter_code
_entity_poly.pdbx_strand_id
1 'polypeptide(L)'
;MYDVIIIGAGASGLMAAAAAASKGARVALLEHKDDIGKKILATGNGRCNFTNTDMSVNKFHGSKALIKNGLSQFNYADTIRFFKELGIPAYDNAGYIYPNSRQAASVVAAFRMELMRLHVDVKTGISITEIKAAGITAEDTNSAANPATNKN
;
A
#
# COMPACT_ATOMS: atom_id res chain seq x y z
N MET A 1 -3.01 -13.99 -16.26
CA MET A 1 -4.17 -13.40 -15.55
C MET A 1 -3.66 -12.95 -14.18
N TYR A 2 -4.07 -11.80 -13.68
CA TYR A 2 -3.70 -11.28 -12.35
C TYR A 2 -4.85 -11.52 -11.37
N ASP A 3 -4.51 -11.73 -10.11
CA ASP A 3 -5.48 -11.84 -9.02
C ASP A 3 -5.83 -10.45 -8.48
N VAL A 4 -4.86 -9.50 -8.56
CA VAL A 4 -5.02 -8.11 -8.13
C VAL A 4 -4.37 -7.17 -9.14
N ILE A 5 -5.09 -6.13 -9.52
CA ILE A 5 -4.56 -5.00 -10.32
C ILE A 5 -4.65 -3.74 -9.46
N ILE A 6 -3.53 -3.05 -9.31
CA ILE A 6 -3.42 -1.82 -8.53
C ILE A 6 -3.13 -0.66 -9.49
N ILE A 7 -3.89 0.41 -9.36
CA ILE A 7 -3.76 1.61 -10.18
C ILE A 7 -3.11 2.71 -9.33
N GLY A 8 -1.93 3.15 -9.77
CA GLY A 8 -1.12 4.18 -9.13
C GLY A 8 -0.03 3.61 -8.22
N ALA A 9 1.23 3.90 -8.55
CA ALA A 9 2.41 3.48 -7.79
C ALA A 9 2.91 4.56 -6.81
N GLY A 10 1.98 5.25 -6.13
CA GLY A 10 2.27 6.08 -4.97
C GLY A 10 2.46 5.22 -3.70
N ALA A 11 2.60 5.85 -2.53
CA ALA A 11 2.85 5.15 -1.27
C ALA A 11 1.82 4.04 -0.97
N SER A 12 0.52 4.34 -1.12
CA SER A 12 -0.55 3.37 -0.87
C SER A 12 -0.56 2.22 -1.88
N GLY A 13 -0.33 2.51 -3.17
CA GLY A 13 -0.27 1.47 -4.20
C GLY A 13 0.94 0.55 -4.04
N LEU A 14 2.10 1.09 -3.69
CA LEU A 14 3.31 0.31 -3.41
C LEU A 14 3.11 -0.62 -2.20
N MET A 15 2.50 -0.11 -1.12
CA MET A 15 2.14 -0.92 0.06
C MET A 15 1.12 -2.00 -0.28
N ALA A 16 0.06 -1.66 -1.04
CA ALA A 16 -0.96 -2.61 -1.44
C ALA A 16 -0.37 -3.73 -2.32
N ALA A 17 0.52 -3.37 -3.25
CA ALA A 17 1.20 -4.34 -4.12
C ALA A 17 2.08 -5.30 -3.32
N ALA A 18 2.91 -4.76 -2.41
CA ALA A 18 3.76 -5.58 -1.54
C ALA A 18 2.92 -6.49 -0.64
N ALA A 19 1.85 -5.95 -0.02
CA ALA A 19 0.98 -6.71 0.87
C ALA A 19 0.23 -7.84 0.13
N ALA A 20 -0.34 -7.58 -1.04
CA ALA A 20 -1.04 -8.59 -1.82
C ALA A 20 -0.08 -9.68 -2.33
N ALA A 21 1.05 -9.28 -2.90
CA ALA A 21 2.03 -10.22 -3.44
C ALA A 21 2.70 -11.06 -2.34
N SER A 22 2.94 -10.51 -1.13
CA SER A 22 3.46 -11.28 0.01
C SER A 22 2.51 -12.38 0.49
N LYS A 23 1.23 -12.30 0.11
CA LYS A 23 0.21 -13.35 0.37
C LYS A 23 0.05 -14.34 -0.80
N GLY A 24 0.93 -14.26 -1.80
CA GLY A 24 0.93 -15.16 -2.95
C GLY A 24 0.04 -14.74 -4.12
N ALA A 25 -0.58 -13.55 -4.08
CA ALA A 25 -1.35 -13.04 -5.19
C ALA A 25 -0.45 -12.66 -6.38
N ARG A 26 -0.90 -12.92 -7.60
CA ARG A 26 -0.29 -12.40 -8.83
C ARG A 26 -0.74 -10.96 -9.03
N VAL A 27 0.16 -10.02 -8.85
CA VAL A 27 -0.14 -8.59 -8.81
C VAL A 27 0.39 -7.87 -10.03
N ALA A 28 -0.45 -7.02 -10.65
CA ALA A 28 -0.01 -5.97 -11.57
C ALA A 28 -0.15 -4.61 -10.88
N LEU A 29 0.90 -3.79 -10.97
CA LEU A 29 0.91 -2.40 -10.51
C LEU A 29 1.07 -1.48 -11.71
N LEU A 30 0.04 -0.68 -12.00
CA LEU A 30 -0.04 0.21 -13.15
C LEU A 30 0.16 1.65 -12.71
N GLU A 31 1.10 2.36 -13.35
CA GLU A 31 1.41 3.77 -13.05
C GLU A 31 1.41 4.59 -14.35
N HIS A 32 0.78 5.78 -14.30
CA HIS A 32 0.72 6.64 -15.48
C HIS A 32 2.02 7.45 -15.70
N LYS A 33 2.77 7.70 -14.64
CA LYS A 33 4.09 8.32 -14.75
C LYS A 33 5.11 7.33 -15.31
N ASP A 34 6.25 7.83 -15.71
CA ASP A 34 7.40 7.08 -16.21
C ASP A 34 8.12 6.27 -15.12
N ASP A 35 7.81 6.54 -13.82
CA ASP A 35 8.43 5.85 -12.70
C ASP A 35 7.50 5.77 -11.47
N ILE A 36 7.76 4.78 -10.59
CA ILE A 36 7.06 4.56 -9.33
C ILE A 36 7.50 5.57 -8.26
N GLY A 37 6.65 5.79 -7.27
CA GLY A 37 7.00 6.54 -6.05
C GLY A 37 7.30 8.02 -6.24
N LYS A 38 7.00 8.64 -7.38
CA LYS A 38 7.34 10.05 -7.66
C LYS A 38 6.85 11.02 -6.60
N LYS A 39 5.64 10.78 -6.04
CA LYS A 39 5.13 11.61 -4.95
C LYS A 39 5.91 11.40 -3.65
N ILE A 40 6.43 10.20 -3.38
CA ILE A 40 7.26 9.91 -2.22
C ILE A 40 8.54 10.75 -2.24
N LEU A 41 9.16 10.90 -3.42
CA LEU A 41 10.40 11.67 -3.58
C LEU A 41 10.26 13.14 -3.15
N ALA A 42 9.06 13.71 -3.22
CA ALA A 42 8.77 15.07 -2.81
C ALA A 42 8.40 15.20 -1.31
N THR A 43 8.07 14.10 -0.64
CA THR A 43 7.61 14.13 0.75
C THR A 43 8.75 14.44 1.72
N GLY A 44 8.41 15.09 2.85
CA GLY A 44 9.40 15.43 3.88
C GLY A 44 10.57 16.26 3.35
N ASN A 45 10.34 17.10 2.35
CA ASN A 45 11.38 17.87 1.65
C ASN A 45 12.49 16.95 1.08
N GLY A 46 12.09 15.92 0.35
CA GLY A 46 13.00 14.94 -0.26
C GLY A 46 13.55 13.87 0.71
N ARG A 47 13.08 13.86 1.97
CA ARG A 47 13.56 12.93 3.00
C ARG A 47 12.60 11.78 3.30
N CYS A 48 11.34 11.84 2.85
CA CYS A 48 10.26 10.90 3.11
C CYS A 48 9.93 10.76 4.61
N ASN A 49 9.10 11.66 5.15
CA ASN A 49 8.47 11.41 6.44
C ASN A 49 7.44 10.29 6.29
N PHE A 50 7.71 9.08 6.80
CA PHE A 50 6.84 7.94 6.56
C PHE A 50 5.91 7.59 7.73
N THR A 51 6.13 8.14 8.94
CA THR A 51 5.20 8.04 10.08
C THR A 51 5.52 9.07 11.16
N ASN A 52 4.72 9.06 12.23
CA ASN A 52 4.91 9.91 13.40
C ASN A 52 4.71 9.08 14.66
N THR A 53 5.38 9.44 15.77
CA THR A 53 5.18 8.80 17.07
C THR A 53 3.77 9.04 17.63
N ASP A 54 3.17 10.21 17.30
CA ASP A 54 1.77 10.52 17.65
C ASP A 54 0.84 10.18 16.47
N MET A 55 0.35 8.94 16.46
CA MET A 55 -0.64 8.42 15.52
C MET A 55 -2.06 8.45 16.11
N SER A 56 -2.35 9.38 17.01
CA SER A 56 -3.69 9.51 17.59
C SER A 56 -4.74 9.85 16.51
N VAL A 57 -5.95 9.31 16.62
CA VAL A 57 -7.04 9.46 15.63
C VAL A 57 -7.35 10.93 15.33
N ASN A 58 -7.10 11.83 16.30
CA ASN A 58 -7.36 13.26 16.16
C ASN A 58 -6.35 13.99 15.24
N LYS A 59 -5.23 13.36 14.91
CA LYS A 59 -4.22 13.90 13.98
C LYS A 59 -4.57 13.64 12.51
N PHE A 60 -5.63 12.88 12.27
CA PHE A 60 -6.05 12.52 10.92
C PHE A 60 -7.35 13.25 10.54
N HIS A 61 -7.47 13.59 9.26
CA HIS A 61 -8.70 14.13 8.67
C HIS A 61 -9.52 13.02 8.03
N GLY A 62 -10.84 13.02 8.24
CA GLY A 62 -11.77 12.05 7.65
C GLY A 62 -12.61 11.28 8.69
N SER A 63 -13.18 10.17 8.30
CA SER A 63 -13.99 9.32 9.17
C SER A 63 -13.17 8.73 10.32
N LYS A 64 -13.50 9.10 11.55
CA LYS A 64 -12.83 8.61 12.77
C LYS A 64 -12.94 7.09 12.91
N ALA A 65 -14.03 6.49 12.47
CA ALA A 65 -14.22 5.03 12.50
C ALA A 65 -13.24 4.32 11.55
N LEU A 66 -13.11 4.81 10.30
CA LEU A 66 -12.17 4.26 9.33
C LEU A 66 -10.72 4.44 9.79
N ILE A 67 -10.37 5.61 10.31
CA ILE A 67 -9.03 5.90 10.83
C ILE A 67 -8.69 4.95 11.97
N LYS A 68 -9.59 4.81 12.97
CA LYS A 68 -9.41 3.89 14.10
C LYS A 68 -9.22 2.46 13.63
N ASN A 69 -10.05 2.00 12.69
CA ASN A 69 -9.94 0.65 12.13
C ASN A 69 -8.60 0.45 11.40
N GLY A 70 -8.18 1.39 10.56
CA GLY A 70 -6.88 1.32 9.88
C GLY A 70 -5.71 1.26 10.85
N LEU A 71 -5.68 2.17 11.84
CA LEU A 71 -4.61 2.22 12.85
C LEU A 71 -4.58 1.01 13.79
N SER A 72 -5.72 0.32 14.00
CA SER A 72 -5.75 -0.93 14.77
C SER A 72 -5.15 -2.12 14.02
N GLN A 73 -5.12 -2.07 12.69
CA GLN A 73 -4.56 -3.12 11.84
C GLN A 73 -3.09 -2.84 11.44
N PHE A 74 -2.73 -1.57 11.30
CA PHE A 74 -1.38 -1.16 10.91
C PHE A 74 -1.03 0.18 11.58
N ASN A 75 -0.26 0.12 12.64
CA ASN A 75 0.07 1.27 13.49
C ASN A 75 1.53 1.74 13.30
N TYR A 76 1.98 2.64 14.17
CA TYR A 76 3.35 3.15 14.21
C TYR A 76 4.39 2.02 14.26
N ALA A 77 4.23 1.07 15.19
CA ALA A 77 5.20 -0.01 15.37
C ALA A 77 5.26 -0.94 14.14
N ASP A 78 4.11 -1.18 13.50
CA ASP A 78 4.02 -1.96 12.28
C ASP A 78 4.72 -1.25 11.12
N THR A 79 4.57 0.07 11.02
CA THR A 79 5.27 0.87 10.01
C THR A 79 6.79 0.79 10.20
N ILE A 80 7.29 0.94 11.43
CA ILE A 80 8.73 0.84 11.72
C ILE A 80 9.26 -0.55 11.39
N ARG A 81 8.52 -1.61 11.77
CA ARG A 81 8.89 -3.00 11.48
C ARG A 81 8.96 -3.24 9.98
N PHE A 82 7.92 -2.84 9.24
CA PHE A 82 7.86 -2.98 7.79
C PHE A 82 9.07 -2.35 7.09
N PHE A 83 9.38 -1.08 7.38
CA PHE A 83 10.54 -0.42 6.75
C PHE A 83 11.86 -1.03 7.19
N LYS A 84 11.99 -1.49 8.44
CA LYS A 84 13.16 -2.22 8.91
C LYS A 84 13.38 -3.53 8.13
N GLU A 85 12.31 -4.27 7.85
CA GLU A 85 12.34 -5.50 7.04
C GLU A 85 12.76 -5.23 5.59
N LEU A 86 12.39 -4.06 5.06
CA LEU A 86 12.87 -3.57 3.76
C LEU A 86 14.32 -3.05 3.78
N GLY A 87 15.04 -3.15 4.90
CA GLY A 87 16.38 -2.61 5.03
C GLY A 87 16.46 -1.10 5.24
N ILE A 88 15.37 -0.46 5.60
CA ILE A 88 15.28 0.99 5.87
C ILE A 88 15.17 1.23 7.39
N PRO A 89 16.28 1.40 8.11
CA PRO A 89 16.23 1.79 9.52
C PRO A 89 15.64 3.19 9.66
N ALA A 90 14.86 3.38 10.74
CA ALA A 90 14.18 4.62 11.03
C ALA A 90 15.05 5.60 11.80
N TYR A 91 14.88 6.90 11.54
CA TYR A 91 15.44 8.03 12.28
C TYR A 91 14.29 8.89 12.83
N ASP A 92 14.28 9.10 14.14
CA ASP A 92 13.32 9.97 14.81
C ASP A 92 13.86 11.41 14.87
N ASN A 93 13.07 12.36 14.42
CA ASN A 93 13.32 13.77 14.53
C ASN A 93 12.12 14.46 15.19
N ALA A 94 12.13 14.55 16.51
CA ALA A 94 11.07 15.14 17.32
C ALA A 94 9.67 14.56 16.99
N GLY A 95 9.57 13.25 16.88
CA GLY A 95 8.36 12.51 16.57
C GLY A 95 8.06 12.29 15.08
N TYR A 96 8.74 13.01 14.20
CA TYR A 96 8.67 12.77 12.74
C TYR A 96 9.67 11.71 12.34
N ILE A 97 9.21 10.66 11.71
CA ILE A 97 10.04 9.49 11.38
C ILE A 97 10.44 9.51 9.91
N TYR A 98 11.72 9.40 9.69
CA TYR A 98 12.36 9.41 8.38
C TYR A 98 13.24 8.15 8.19
N PRO A 99 13.59 7.79 6.96
CA PRO A 99 14.66 6.81 6.74
C PRO A 99 15.98 7.37 7.30
N ASN A 100 16.81 6.52 7.89
CA ASN A 100 18.10 6.92 8.44
C ASN A 100 19.03 7.57 7.39
N SER A 101 18.88 7.19 6.12
CA SER A 101 19.54 7.84 4.98
C SER A 101 19.15 9.30 4.78
N ARG A 102 18.01 9.73 5.33
CA ARG A 102 17.36 11.03 5.10
C ARG A 102 17.13 11.33 3.61
N GLN A 103 16.93 10.29 2.80
CA GLN A 103 16.70 10.39 1.36
C GLN A 103 15.45 9.60 0.98
N ALA A 104 14.45 10.27 0.41
CA ALA A 104 13.25 9.62 -0.09
C ALA A 104 13.55 8.58 -1.19
N ALA A 105 14.62 8.79 -1.95
CA ALA A 105 15.07 7.88 -2.98
C ALA A 105 15.39 6.47 -2.43
N SER A 106 15.95 6.37 -1.21
CA SER A 106 16.22 5.06 -0.59
C SER A 106 14.94 4.27 -0.32
N VAL A 107 13.86 4.96 0.06
CA VAL A 107 12.55 4.34 0.29
C VAL A 107 11.96 3.80 -1.02
N VAL A 108 12.02 4.60 -2.10
CA VAL A 108 11.55 4.17 -3.43
C VAL A 108 12.38 2.99 -3.95
N ALA A 109 13.70 3.04 -3.77
CA ALA A 109 14.59 1.95 -4.16
C ALA A 109 14.27 0.64 -3.41
N ALA A 110 14.01 0.72 -2.09
CA ALA A 110 13.63 -0.44 -1.28
C ALA A 110 12.30 -1.05 -1.75
N PHE A 111 11.28 -0.22 -2.02
CA PHE A 111 10.03 -0.71 -2.61
C PHE A 111 10.26 -1.38 -3.96
N ARG A 112 11.09 -0.81 -4.82
CA ARG A 112 11.41 -1.41 -6.13
C ARG A 112 12.03 -2.80 -5.98
N MET A 113 13.00 -2.94 -5.08
CA MET A 113 13.63 -4.24 -4.79
C MET A 113 12.62 -5.25 -4.24
N GLU A 114 11.75 -4.82 -3.33
CA GLU A 114 10.74 -5.69 -2.73
C GLU A 114 9.70 -6.14 -3.76
N LEU A 115 9.18 -5.24 -4.59
CA LEU A 115 8.24 -5.60 -5.66
C LEU A 115 8.86 -6.58 -6.66
N MET A 116 10.15 -6.39 -6.98
CA MET A 116 10.91 -7.33 -7.82
C MET A 116 11.04 -8.70 -7.15
N ARG A 117 11.40 -8.74 -5.87
CA ARG A 117 11.51 -9.97 -5.08
C ARG A 117 10.18 -10.74 -5.01
N LEU A 118 9.07 -10.00 -4.93
CA LEU A 118 7.71 -10.54 -4.87
C LEU A 118 7.10 -10.80 -6.26
N HIS A 119 7.87 -10.63 -7.34
CA HIS A 119 7.43 -10.84 -8.72
C HIS A 119 6.19 -10.02 -9.12
N VAL A 120 6.05 -8.80 -8.58
CA VAL A 120 5.00 -7.87 -9.00
C VAL A 120 5.29 -7.37 -10.41
N ASP A 121 4.30 -7.46 -11.30
CA ASP A 121 4.41 -6.91 -12.66
C ASP A 121 4.15 -5.39 -12.64
N VAL A 122 5.23 -4.61 -12.63
CA VAL A 122 5.17 -3.14 -12.58
C VAL A 122 5.20 -2.59 -14.00
N LYS A 123 4.14 -1.84 -14.36
CA LYS A 123 4.01 -1.18 -15.67
C LYS A 123 3.86 0.33 -15.48
N THR A 124 4.80 1.07 -16.01
CA THR A 124 4.80 2.54 -16.00
C THR A 124 4.39 3.10 -17.36
N GLY A 125 4.02 4.39 -17.41
CA GLY A 125 3.52 5.03 -18.64
C GLY A 125 2.12 4.55 -19.06
N ILE A 126 1.35 3.93 -18.17
CA ILE A 126 0.04 3.35 -18.46
C ILE A 126 -1.07 4.29 -17.99
N SER A 127 -1.83 4.86 -18.91
CA SER A 127 -3.03 5.62 -18.61
C SER A 127 -4.27 4.73 -18.64
N ILE A 128 -5.01 4.68 -17.55
CA ILE A 128 -6.27 3.95 -17.46
C ILE A 128 -7.39 4.87 -17.94
N THR A 129 -8.08 4.46 -18.99
CA THR A 129 -9.18 5.23 -19.58
C THR A 129 -10.55 4.71 -19.15
N GLU A 130 -10.65 3.42 -18.83
CA GLU A 130 -11.92 2.80 -18.46
C GLU A 130 -11.69 1.56 -17.58
N ILE A 131 -12.61 1.32 -16.66
CA ILE A 131 -12.69 0.08 -15.87
C ILE A 131 -14.08 -0.51 -16.12
N LYS A 132 -14.11 -1.71 -16.68
CA LYS A 132 -15.35 -2.47 -16.90
C LYS A 132 -15.38 -3.67 -15.96
N ALA A 133 -16.50 -3.85 -15.26
CA ALA A 133 -16.77 -5.11 -14.58
C ALA A 133 -17.03 -6.18 -15.66
N ALA A 134 -16.31 -7.30 -15.62
CA ALA A 134 -16.71 -8.48 -16.36
C ALA A 134 -18.09 -8.92 -15.84
N GLY A 135 -19.04 -9.22 -16.73
CA GLY A 135 -20.41 -9.52 -16.35
C GLY A 135 -20.44 -10.62 -15.28
N ILE A 136 -21.03 -10.28 -14.13
CA ILE A 136 -21.41 -11.26 -13.11
C ILE A 136 -22.60 -12.00 -13.72
N THR A 137 -22.45 -13.25 -14.11
CA THR A 137 -23.57 -14.07 -14.52
C THR A 137 -24.43 -14.37 -13.29
N ALA A 138 -25.75 -14.56 -13.48
CA ALA A 138 -26.68 -14.82 -12.37
C ALA A 138 -26.31 -16.05 -11.52
N GLU A 139 -25.42 -16.91 -12.00
CA GLU A 139 -24.89 -18.07 -11.28
C GLU A 139 -23.88 -17.69 -10.19
N ASP A 140 -23.10 -16.61 -10.39
CA ASP A 140 -22.09 -16.14 -9.42
C ASP A 140 -22.72 -15.48 -8.18
N THR A 141 -23.95 -14.96 -8.30
CA THR A 141 -24.67 -14.34 -7.20
C THR A 141 -25.31 -15.33 -6.23
N ASN A 142 -25.55 -16.59 -6.66
CA ASN A 142 -26.16 -17.62 -5.82
C ASN A 142 -25.18 -18.33 -4.89
N SER A 143 -23.89 -18.25 -5.13
CA SER A 143 -22.84 -18.86 -4.29
C SER A 143 -22.53 -18.06 -3.02
N ALA A 144 -22.86 -16.74 -3.00
CA ALA A 144 -22.56 -15.86 -1.87
C ALA A 144 -23.72 -15.69 -0.87
N ALA A 145 -24.91 -16.25 -1.16
CA ALA A 145 -26.11 -16.09 -0.35
C ALA A 145 -26.60 -17.42 0.24
N ASN A 146 -25.80 -18.05 1.12
CA ASN A 146 -26.36 -19.00 2.08
C ASN A 146 -25.52 -19.10 3.36
N PRO A 147 -25.70 -18.19 4.35
CA PRO A 147 -25.38 -18.54 5.72
C PRO A 147 -26.52 -19.43 6.21
N ALA A 148 -26.20 -20.71 6.41
CA ALA A 148 -27.10 -21.71 6.95
C ALA A 148 -27.81 -21.20 8.20
N THR A 149 -29.12 -20.96 8.06
CA THR A 149 -30.04 -20.99 9.19
C THR A 149 -30.15 -22.45 9.62
N ASN A 150 -29.44 -22.85 10.64
CA ASN A 150 -29.78 -24.04 11.37
C ASN A 150 -30.41 -23.64 12.70
N LYS A 151 -31.76 -23.64 12.68
CA LYS A 151 -32.55 -23.79 13.90
C LYS A 151 -32.85 -25.27 14.04
N ASN A 152 -32.34 -25.85 15.11
CA ASN A 152 -33.09 -26.72 16.03
C ASN A 152 -32.26 -26.91 17.29
#